data_abdaf1c3dedd36324d4a835467dfbed8
#
_entry.id   abdaf1c3dedd36324d4a835467dfbed8
#
_cell.length_a   1.000
_cell.length_b   1.000
_cell.length_c   1.000
_cell.angle_alpha   90.00
_cell.angle_beta   90.00
_cell.angle_gamma   90.00
#
_symmetry.space_group_name_H-M   'P 1'
#
loop_
_entity.id
_entity.type
_entity.pdbx_description
1 polymer ?
#
loop_
_entity_poly.entity_id
_entity_poly.type
_entity_poly.pdbx_seq_one_letter_code
_entity_poly.pdbx_strand_id
1 'polypeptide(L)'
;MYKKAGFFKRREVLKDANFLDLTPLPMHGHEMEEGGTVRVLIPRFQGKLSEKILQPRLKSPYIKLSLDELGSAVWQACDGKQNVRTICHKMRQQMGEKIEPAEDRITRFLSNLYNKDLIIFREILKEQ
;
A
#
# COMPACT_ATOMS: atom_id res chain seq x y z
N MET A 1 -5.10 -14.00 0.32
CA MET A 1 -4.02 -13.45 -0.48
C MET A 1 -2.69 -13.53 0.30
N TYR A 2 -2.09 -12.46 0.70
CA TYR A 2 -0.84 -12.50 1.46
C TYR A 2 -1.12 -12.57 2.96
N LYS A 3 -0.33 -13.37 3.68
CA LYS A 3 -0.41 -13.42 5.13
C LYS A 3 0.75 -12.63 5.72
N LYS A 4 0.45 -11.80 6.70
CA LYS A 4 1.50 -11.11 7.43
C LYS A 4 2.24 -12.07 8.33
N ALA A 5 3.54 -11.88 8.49
CA ALA A 5 4.32 -12.58 9.50
C ALA A 5 3.75 -12.26 10.89
N GLY A 6 4.06 -13.07 11.88
CA GLY A 6 3.64 -12.83 13.25
C GLY A 6 4.21 -11.52 13.78
N PHE A 7 3.59 -10.98 14.82
CA PHE A 7 3.95 -9.67 15.39
C PHE A 7 5.44 -9.57 15.72
N PHE A 8 6.00 -10.57 16.37
CA PHE A 8 7.40 -10.53 16.76
C PHE A 8 8.35 -10.53 15.57
N LYS A 9 8.04 -11.34 14.55
CA LYS A 9 8.86 -11.39 13.34
C LYS A 9 8.82 -10.07 12.58
N ARG A 10 7.65 -9.47 12.44
CA ARG A 10 7.52 -8.16 11.79
C ARG A 10 8.31 -7.09 12.51
N ARG A 11 8.22 -7.08 13.85
CA ARG A 11 8.93 -6.12 14.68
C ARG A 11 10.44 -6.29 14.56
N GLU A 12 10.90 -7.54 14.53
CA GLU A 12 12.32 -7.84 14.38
C GLU A 12 12.86 -7.37 13.03
N VAL A 13 12.17 -7.70 11.95
CA VAL A 13 12.56 -7.30 10.60
C VAL A 13 12.57 -5.78 10.48
N LEU A 14 11.53 -5.10 10.94
CA LEU A 14 11.43 -3.65 10.83
C LEU A 14 12.44 -2.92 11.72
N LYS A 15 12.84 -3.53 12.82
CA LYS A 15 13.83 -2.95 13.71
C LYS A 15 15.23 -2.93 13.07
N ASP A 16 15.59 -4.01 12.39
CA ASP A 16 16.92 -4.18 11.83
C ASP A 16 17.03 -3.71 10.39
N ALA A 17 15.91 -3.59 9.68
CA ALA A 17 15.89 -3.25 8.27
C ALA A 17 15.94 -1.73 8.06
N ASN A 18 16.71 -1.31 7.07
CA ASN A 18 16.57 0.04 6.54
C ASN A 18 15.25 0.08 5.76
N PHE A 19 14.39 1.05 6.07
CA PHE A 19 13.09 1.17 5.40
C PHE A 19 13.24 1.23 3.88
N LEU A 20 14.30 1.89 3.39
CA LEU A 20 14.54 2.02 1.95
C LEU A 20 14.82 0.69 1.25
N ASP A 21 15.17 -0.34 1.99
CA ASP A 21 15.44 -1.66 1.43
C ASP A 21 14.22 -2.59 1.45
N LEU A 22 13.10 -2.12 2.01
CA LEU A 22 11.86 -2.89 2.02
C LEU A 22 11.16 -2.82 0.66
N THR A 23 10.44 -3.88 0.32
CA THR A 23 9.79 -4.03 -0.98
C THR A 23 8.27 -4.07 -0.79
N PRO A 24 7.57 -2.96 -1.07
CA PRO A 24 6.13 -2.89 -0.84
C PRO A 24 5.33 -3.56 -1.95
N LEU A 25 4.21 -4.15 -1.55
CA LEU A 25 3.22 -4.67 -2.49
C LEU A 25 1.81 -4.44 -1.95
N PRO A 26 0.82 -4.28 -2.84
CA PRO A 26 -0.53 -3.94 -2.41
C PRO A 26 -1.24 -5.13 -1.80
N MET A 27 -2.09 -4.88 -0.80
CA MET A 27 -2.97 -5.88 -0.20
C MET A 27 -4.39 -5.81 -0.76
N HIS A 28 -4.71 -4.78 -1.52
CA HIS A 28 -6.04 -4.58 -2.09
C HIS A 28 -5.92 -4.19 -3.55
N GLY A 29 -6.99 -4.44 -4.30
CA GLY A 29 -7.07 -3.99 -5.68
C GLY A 29 -7.34 -2.50 -5.78
N HIS A 30 -7.35 -2.00 -6.99
CA HIS A 30 -7.66 -0.60 -7.25
C HIS A 30 -8.33 -0.45 -8.61
N GLU A 31 -8.95 0.71 -8.81
CA GLU A 31 -9.45 1.12 -10.10
C GLU A 31 -8.86 2.49 -10.44
N MET A 32 -8.84 2.80 -11.72
CA MET A 32 -8.36 4.12 -12.17
C MET A 32 -9.55 5.07 -12.23
N GLU A 33 -9.35 6.27 -11.67
CA GLU A 33 -10.34 7.33 -11.78
C GLU A 33 -10.17 8.06 -13.11
N GLU A 34 -11.21 8.75 -13.51
CA GLU A 34 -11.12 9.70 -14.61
C GLU A 34 -10.06 10.74 -14.24
N GLY A 35 -9.11 10.98 -15.12
CA GLY A 35 -7.99 11.85 -14.82
C GLY A 35 -6.71 11.13 -14.47
N GLY A 36 -6.76 9.80 -14.29
CA GLY A 36 -5.56 8.98 -14.14
C GLY A 36 -5.09 8.73 -12.72
N THR A 37 -5.86 9.14 -11.71
CA THR A 37 -5.50 8.83 -10.33
C THR A 37 -6.08 7.48 -9.90
N VAL A 38 -5.51 6.92 -8.82
CA VAL A 38 -5.85 5.60 -8.30
C VAL A 38 -6.91 5.72 -7.20
N ARG A 39 -7.85 4.80 -7.22
CA ARG A 39 -8.82 4.62 -6.15
C ARG A 39 -8.67 3.21 -5.62
N VAL A 40 -8.20 3.08 -4.38
CA VAL A 40 -7.99 1.78 -3.74
C VAL A 40 -9.33 1.21 -3.29
N LEU A 41 -9.55 -0.08 -3.54
CA LEU A 41 -10.80 -0.77 -3.22
C LEU A 41 -10.60 -1.59 -1.95
N ILE A 42 -11.16 -1.12 -0.84
CA ILE A 42 -11.03 -1.76 0.46
C ILE A 42 -12.33 -2.47 0.79
N PRO A 43 -12.35 -3.80 0.99
CA PRO A 43 -13.57 -4.50 1.35
C PRO A 43 -14.17 -3.94 2.65
N ARG A 44 -15.46 -3.59 2.62
CA ARG A 44 -16.15 -3.05 3.81
C ARG A 44 -16.24 -4.05 4.93
N PHE A 45 -16.52 -5.29 4.57
CA PHE A 45 -16.73 -6.36 5.53
C PHE A 45 -15.86 -7.55 5.15
N GLN A 46 -15.05 -7.98 6.09
CA GLN A 46 -14.12 -9.08 5.86
C GLN A 46 -14.57 -10.37 6.54
N GLY A 47 -15.68 -10.32 7.27
CA GLY A 47 -16.24 -11.48 7.93
C GLY A 47 -17.47 -11.99 7.19
N LYS A 48 -17.63 -13.31 7.11
CA LYS A 48 -18.76 -13.94 6.42
C LYS A 48 -20.12 -13.47 6.96
N LEU A 49 -20.23 -13.33 8.25
CA LEU A 49 -21.48 -12.92 8.88
C LEU A 49 -21.86 -11.49 8.49
N SER A 50 -20.90 -10.59 8.50
CA SER A 50 -21.12 -9.20 8.11
C SER A 50 -21.55 -9.11 6.65
N GLU A 51 -20.94 -9.87 5.78
CA GLU A 51 -21.29 -9.90 4.37
C GLU A 51 -22.72 -10.34 4.13
N LYS A 52 -23.14 -11.42 4.81
CA LYS A 52 -24.49 -11.97 4.65
C LYS A 52 -25.58 -11.03 5.16
N ILE A 53 -25.32 -10.35 6.28
CA ILE A 53 -26.34 -9.54 6.94
C ILE A 53 -26.42 -8.13 6.35
N LEU A 54 -25.28 -7.51 6.07
CA LEU A 54 -25.22 -6.08 5.76
C LEU A 54 -25.02 -5.76 4.28
N GLN A 55 -24.40 -6.66 3.54
CA GLN A 55 -24.08 -6.42 2.14
C GLN A 55 -25.30 -6.07 1.26
N PRO A 56 -26.45 -6.70 1.41
CA PRO A 56 -27.62 -6.35 0.58
C PRO A 56 -28.09 -4.90 0.75
N ARG A 57 -27.71 -4.25 1.84
CA ARG A 57 -28.09 -2.86 2.12
C ARG A 57 -27.08 -1.84 1.62
N LEU A 58 -25.96 -2.29 1.10
CA LEU A 58 -24.87 -1.42 0.67
C LEU A 58 -24.90 -1.21 -0.84
N LYS A 59 -24.61 -0.01 -1.28
CA LYS A 59 -24.49 0.29 -2.70
C LYS A 59 -23.22 -0.30 -3.29
N SER A 60 -22.17 -0.45 -2.49
CA SER A 60 -20.91 -1.02 -2.91
C SER A 60 -20.30 -1.86 -1.79
N PRO A 61 -19.72 -3.04 -2.10
CA PRO A 61 -19.03 -3.83 -1.10
C PRO A 61 -17.67 -3.26 -0.70
N TYR A 62 -17.25 -2.16 -1.33
CA TYR A 62 -15.94 -1.57 -1.08
C TYR A 62 -16.03 -0.16 -0.51
N ILE A 63 -15.08 0.17 0.36
CA ILE A 63 -14.75 1.54 0.68
C ILE A 63 -13.71 1.96 -0.36
N LYS A 64 -13.91 3.09 -1.01
CA LYS A 64 -13.03 3.56 -2.07
C LYS A 64 -12.18 4.70 -1.55
N LEU A 65 -10.87 4.50 -1.55
CA LEU A 65 -9.92 5.50 -1.08
C LEU A 65 -9.22 6.12 -2.29
N SER A 66 -9.53 7.38 -2.59
CA SER A 66 -8.91 8.10 -3.69
C SER A 66 -7.53 8.62 -3.28
N LEU A 67 -6.55 8.38 -4.12
CA LEU A 67 -5.19 8.88 -3.92
C LEU A 67 -4.95 10.08 -4.84
N ASP A 68 -4.11 11.01 -4.39
CA ASP A 68 -3.72 12.13 -5.23
C ASP A 68 -2.71 11.68 -6.30
N GLU A 69 -2.21 12.63 -7.09
CA GLU A 69 -1.28 12.32 -8.17
C GLU A 69 -0.04 11.61 -7.68
N LEU A 70 0.58 12.12 -6.61
CA LEU A 70 1.78 11.52 -6.04
C LEU A 70 1.48 10.15 -5.44
N GLY A 71 0.45 10.05 -4.60
CA GLY A 71 0.06 8.79 -3.98
C GLY A 71 -0.27 7.72 -5.01
N SER A 72 -0.92 8.12 -6.11
CA SER A 72 -1.26 7.20 -7.21
C SER A 72 -0.02 6.66 -7.89
N ALA A 73 0.97 7.51 -8.16
CA ALA A 73 2.22 7.09 -8.79
C ALA A 73 3.00 6.12 -7.88
N VAL A 74 3.07 6.43 -6.60
CA VAL A 74 3.77 5.56 -5.63
C VAL A 74 3.03 4.23 -5.48
N TRP A 75 1.70 4.26 -5.39
CA TRP A 75 0.89 3.03 -5.29
C TRP A 75 1.17 2.09 -6.48
N GLN A 76 1.18 2.64 -7.69
CA GLN A 76 1.43 1.85 -8.90
C GLN A 76 2.85 1.28 -8.95
N ALA A 77 3.80 1.92 -8.28
CA ALA A 77 5.16 1.42 -8.19
C ALA A 77 5.33 0.32 -7.13
N CYS A 78 4.33 0.13 -6.26
CA CYS A 78 4.33 -0.91 -5.24
C CYS A 78 3.93 -2.25 -5.86
N ASP A 79 4.85 -2.90 -6.53
CA ASP A 79 4.59 -4.12 -7.31
C ASP A 79 5.20 -5.39 -6.70
N GLY A 80 5.82 -5.27 -5.53
CA GLY A 80 6.50 -6.39 -4.88
C GLY A 80 7.85 -6.75 -5.50
N LYS A 81 8.34 -5.96 -6.44
CA LYS A 81 9.60 -6.20 -7.14
C LYS A 81 10.63 -5.13 -6.91
N GLN A 82 10.21 -3.92 -6.59
CA GLN A 82 11.07 -2.77 -6.36
C GLN A 82 11.09 -2.40 -4.89
N ASN A 83 12.27 -2.10 -4.36
CA ASN A 83 12.35 -1.59 -2.99
C ASN A 83 11.99 -0.10 -2.95
N VAL A 84 11.83 0.42 -1.73
CA VAL A 84 11.47 1.83 -1.52
C VAL A 84 12.51 2.78 -2.13
N ARG A 85 13.79 2.43 -2.02
CA ARG A 85 14.88 3.22 -2.60
C ARG A 85 14.70 3.42 -4.10
N THR A 86 14.40 2.33 -4.81
CA THR A 86 14.15 2.38 -6.25
C THR A 86 12.91 3.20 -6.58
N ILE A 87 11.86 3.07 -5.77
CA ILE A 87 10.64 3.87 -5.96
C ILE A 87 10.95 5.36 -5.80
N CYS A 88 11.71 5.74 -4.78
CA CYS A 88 12.12 7.14 -4.60
C CYS A 88 12.88 7.67 -5.80
N HIS A 89 13.80 6.86 -6.32
CA HIS A 89 14.59 7.23 -7.49
C HIS A 89 13.71 7.46 -8.72
N LYS A 90 12.77 6.54 -8.97
CA LYS A 90 11.84 6.68 -10.09
C LYS A 90 10.94 7.91 -9.96
N MET A 91 10.46 8.18 -8.75
CA MET A 91 9.59 9.34 -8.53
C MET A 91 10.36 10.64 -8.76
N ARG A 92 11.63 10.70 -8.38
CA ARG A 92 12.48 11.87 -8.68
C ARG A 92 12.62 12.08 -10.17
N GLN A 93 12.78 11.00 -10.93
CA GLN A 93 12.89 11.10 -12.38
C GLN A 93 11.59 11.56 -13.04
N GLN A 94 10.45 11.12 -12.53
CA GLN A 94 9.15 11.45 -13.09
C GLN A 94 8.64 12.84 -12.68
N MET A 95 8.88 13.24 -11.44
CA MET A 95 8.26 14.43 -10.86
C MET A 95 9.23 15.57 -10.57
N GLY A 96 10.52 15.27 -10.55
CA GLY A 96 11.53 16.31 -10.27
C GLY A 96 11.34 16.93 -8.90
N GLU A 97 11.41 18.27 -8.84
CA GLU A 97 11.34 18.98 -7.58
C GLU A 97 10.01 18.85 -6.85
N LYS A 98 8.93 18.52 -7.55
CA LYS A 98 7.60 18.37 -6.95
C LYS A 98 7.55 17.30 -5.87
N ILE A 99 8.42 16.29 -5.96
CA ILE A 99 8.43 15.18 -5.02
C ILE A 99 9.31 15.46 -3.79
N GLU A 100 10.20 16.45 -3.86
CA GLU A 100 11.16 16.66 -2.79
C GLU A 100 10.53 17.24 -1.52
N PRO A 101 10.93 16.79 -0.34
CA PRO A 101 11.97 15.78 -0.08
C PRO A 101 11.39 14.36 -0.30
N ALA A 102 11.86 13.71 -1.36
CA ALA A 102 11.26 12.48 -1.85
C ALA A 102 11.27 11.35 -0.84
N GLU A 103 12.42 11.07 -0.23
CA GLU A 103 12.52 9.96 0.72
C GLU A 103 11.59 10.15 1.91
N ASP A 104 11.56 11.34 2.48
CA ASP A 104 10.71 11.64 3.62
C ASP A 104 9.22 11.49 3.28
N ARG A 105 8.81 12.04 2.15
CA ARG A 105 7.40 12.02 1.74
C ARG A 105 6.93 10.61 1.38
N ILE A 106 7.76 9.87 0.64
CA ILE A 106 7.40 8.53 0.20
C ILE A 106 7.42 7.55 1.36
N THR A 107 8.43 7.60 2.24
CA THR A 107 8.48 6.71 3.40
C THR A 107 7.32 6.98 4.35
N ARG A 108 6.96 8.23 4.54
CA ARG A 108 5.82 8.60 5.38
C ARG A 108 4.50 8.09 4.79
N PHE A 109 4.32 8.23 3.50
CA PHE A 109 3.13 7.74 2.79
C PHE A 109 3.03 6.22 2.89
N LEU A 110 4.13 5.51 2.60
CA LEU A 110 4.14 4.04 2.66
C LEU A 110 3.94 3.53 4.10
N SER A 111 4.49 4.22 5.09
CA SER A 111 4.25 3.87 6.49
C SER A 111 2.77 3.99 6.85
N ASN A 112 2.11 5.04 6.38
CA ASN A 112 0.68 5.21 6.59
C ASN A 112 -0.13 4.11 5.92
N LEU A 113 0.21 3.75 4.69
CA LEU A 113 -0.46 2.65 3.99
C LEU A 113 -0.26 1.31 4.72
N TYR A 114 0.95 1.06 5.18
CA TYR A 114 1.25 -0.15 5.93
C TYR A 114 0.46 -0.23 7.24
N ASN A 115 0.39 0.87 7.98
CA ASN A 115 -0.35 0.91 9.24
C ASN A 115 -1.86 0.73 9.06
N LYS A 116 -2.37 1.04 7.88
CA LYS A 116 -3.79 0.86 7.53
C LYS A 116 -4.06 -0.47 6.82
N ASP A 117 -3.08 -1.35 6.75
CA ASP A 117 -3.18 -2.65 6.09
C ASP A 117 -3.50 -2.57 4.59
N LEU A 118 -3.04 -1.50 3.94
CA LEU A 118 -3.24 -1.32 2.51
C LEU A 118 -2.09 -1.89 1.68
N ILE A 119 -0.90 -1.96 2.27
CA ILE A 119 0.27 -2.60 1.68
C ILE A 119 0.93 -3.51 2.72
N ILE A 120 1.80 -4.39 2.22
CA ILE A 120 2.68 -5.21 3.04
C ILE A 120 4.07 -5.13 2.44
N PHE A 121 5.10 -5.40 3.22
CA PHE A 121 6.46 -5.50 2.71
C PHE A 121 6.83 -6.96 2.53
N ARG A 122 7.43 -7.27 1.37
CA ARG A 122 7.81 -8.64 1.02
C ARG A 122 8.67 -9.31 2.08
N GLU A 123 9.56 -8.54 2.69
CA GLU A 123 10.51 -9.02 3.68
C GLU A 123 9.86 -9.52 4.96
N ILE A 124 8.63 -9.12 5.22
CA ILE A 124 7.89 -9.54 6.42
C ILE A 124 6.70 -10.43 6.10
N LEU A 125 6.63 -10.96 4.87
CA LEU A 125 5.62 -11.95 4.54
C LEU A 125 5.95 -13.27 5.21
N LYS A 126 4.90 -13.94 5.70
CA LYS A 126 5.06 -15.25 6.31
C LYS A 126 5.39 -16.27 5.23
N GLU A 127 6.43 -17.05 5.44
CA GLU A 127 6.75 -18.16 4.56
C GLU A 127 5.67 -19.24 4.68
N GLN A 128 5.29 -19.79 3.55
CA GLN A 128 4.31 -20.87 3.50
C GLN A 128 4.99 -22.20 3.29
#